data_36760acca76435e642122f635e3967d4
#
_entry.id   36760acca76435e642122f635e3967d4
#
_cell.length_a   1.000
_cell.length_b   1.000
_cell.length_c   1.000
_cell.angle_alpha   90.00
_cell.angle_beta   90.00
_cell.angle_gamma   90.00
#
_symmetry.space_group_name_H-M   'P 1'
#
loop_
_entity.id
_entity.type
_entity.pdbx_description
1 polymer ?
#
loop_
_entity_poly.entity_id
_entity_poly.type
_entity_poly.pdbx_seq_one_letter_code
_entity_poly.pdbx_strand_id
1 'polypeptide(L)'
;MVEKIIILDFGSQFTQLIGRRLRELNVYCEIYPYNKIPDLDESVKGVILSGSPFSVRDPKAPTVDLSEIKGKLPLMAVCYGAQYLAHHFGGEVNPSLAREYGRAILNVTDQNCPLFKGVSKESQVWMSHGDTIARLPKGAVIVASTGDIENAAYRIEGEQTFAVQFHPEVFHSTEGSKMLENFVMGVCGCKGDWTPDSFIETTVAELRQKLGDDKVILGLSGGVDSTVAAVLLYRAIGENLHCIFVDNGLLRKDEFESVLDSYKHMGLNVRGVDASVEFLDALSGVTDPELKRKAIGRVFIEVFDAESHKIENASWLAQGTIYPDVIESVSVNGPSATIKSHHNVGGLPDYMKLKVVEPLRSLFKDEVRRVGRALGIKDELISRHPFPGPGLGIRVLGEVTQEKLLILKEADAIFIQGLRDSGLYNQVWQAATILLPIKSVGVMGDERTYEYTIALRAVTSTDGMTADWVHLPYEFLAKVSNDIINKVRGVNRVVYDISSKPPATIEWE
;
A
#
# COMPACT_ATOMS: atom_id res chain seq x y z
N MET A 1 -16.40 21.68 -2.78
CA MET A 1 -16.17 20.42 -1.99
C MET A 1 -15.95 19.29 -2.97
N VAL A 2 -14.98 18.41 -2.72
CA VAL A 2 -14.74 17.24 -3.58
C VAL A 2 -15.87 16.25 -3.39
N GLU A 3 -16.47 15.79 -4.50
CA GLU A 3 -17.51 14.74 -4.47
C GLU A 3 -16.89 13.44 -3.98
N LYS A 4 -17.58 12.71 -3.09
CA LYS A 4 -17.01 11.50 -2.47
C LYS A 4 -18.02 10.35 -2.33
N ILE A 5 -17.47 9.14 -2.37
CA ILE A 5 -18.16 7.90 -2.01
C ILE A 5 -17.67 7.45 -0.63
N ILE A 6 -18.58 7.12 0.26
CA ILE A 6 -18.26 6.54 1.57
C ILE A 6 -18.27 5.01 1.45
N ILE A 7 -17.21 4.37 1.94
CA ILE A 7 -17.10 2.92 2.04
C ILE A 7 -17.17 2.54 3.51
N LEU A 8 -18.17 1.77 3.91
CA LEU A 8 -18.29 1.25 5.26
C LEU A 8 -17.61 -0.12 5.33
N ASP A 9 -16.57 -0.18 6.14
CA ASP A 9 -15.73 -1.36 6.30
C ASP A 9 -16.25 -2.29 7.41
N PHE A 10 -16.67 -3.49 7.02
CA PHE A 10 -17.08 -4.56 7.92
C PHE A 10 -15.95 -5.57 8.21
N GLY A 11 -14.69 -5.19 7.96
CA GLY A 11 -13.50 -5.98 8.23
C GLY A 11 -13.08 -6.91 7.10
N SER A 12 -13.50 -6.64 5.85
CA SER A 12 -13.07 -7.41 4.69
C SER A 12 -11.62 -7.11 4.32
N GLN A 13 -10.86 -8.14 4.00
CA GLN A 13 -9.54 -7.97 3.38
C GLN A 13 -9.57 -7.24 2.02
N PHE A 14 -10.74 -7.15 1.38
CA PHE A 14 -10.91 -6.52 0.07
C PHE A 14 -11.45 -5.08 0.14
N THR A 15 -11.72 -4.54 1.33
CA THR A 15 -12.27 -3.17 1.46
C THR A 15 -11.38 -2.12 0.79
N GLN A 16 -10.06 -2.20 0.99
CA GLN A 16 -9.13 -1.27 0.37
C GLN A 16 -9.11 -1.40 -1.17
N LEU A 17 -9.39 -2.59 -1.72
CA LEU A 17 -9.49 -2.77 -3.16
C LEU A 17 -10.70 -2.04 -3.74
N ILE A 18 -11.84 -2.02 -3.03
CA ILE A 18 -13.00 -1.19 -3.45
C ILE A 18 -12.54 0.26 -3.59
N GLY A 19 -11.90 0.82 -2.55
CA GLY A 19 -11.39 2.19 -2.58
C GLY A 19 -10.44 2.44 -3.76
N ARG A 20 -9.48 1.56 -3.98
CA ARG A 20 -8.52 1.67 -5.10
C ARG A 20 -9.22 1.67 -6.46
N ARG A 21 -10.22 0.79 -6.68
CA ARG A 21 -10.99 0.76 -7.93
C ARG A 21 -11.74 2.08 -8.19
N LEU A 22 -12.31 2.67 -7.16
CA LEU A 22 -12.96 3.98 -7.30
C LEU A 22 -11.94 5.08 -7.64
N ARG A 23 -10.76 5.05 -7.01
CA ARG A 23 -9.67 6.01 -7.30
C ARG A 23 -9.06 5.84 -8.69
N GLU A 24 -9.03 4.62 -9.23
CA GLU A 24 -8.67 4.34 -10.63
C GLU A 24 -9.66 5.00 -11.61
N LEU A 25 -10.92 5.17 -11.20
CA LEU A 25 -11.95 5.90 -11.94
C LEU A 25 -11.93 7.42 -11.67
N ASN A 26 -10.91 7.92 -10.99
CA ASN A 26 -10.80 9.31 -10.53
C ASN A 26 -11.95 9.78 -9.63
N VAL A 27 -12.53 8.89 -8.85
CA VAL A 27 -13.57 9.18 -7.86
C VAL A 27 -12.96 9.15 -6.47
N TYR A 28 -13.08 10.26 -5.74
CA TYR A 28 -12.63 10.32 -4.35
C TYR A 28 -13.52 9.44 -3.46
N CYS A 29 -12.91 8.71 -2.54
CA CYS A 29 -13.63 7.89 -1.57
C CYS A 29 -12.93 7.88 -0.22
N GLU A 30 -13.69 7.66 0.82
CA GLU A 30 -13.22 7.53 2.19
C GLU A 30 -13.73 6.21 2.77
N ILE A 31 -12.86 5.50 3.51
CA ILE A 31 -13.17 4.25 4.18
C ILE A 31 -13.34 4.52 5.66
N TYR A 32 -14.49 4.15 6.21
CA TYR A 32 -14.81 4.26 7.62
C TYR A 32 -15.20 2.91 8.21
N PRO A 33 -14.86 2.63 9.46
CA PRO A 33 -15.41 1.47 10.17
C PRO A 33 -16.94 1.52 10.16
N TYR A 34 -17.60 0.37 9.97
CA TYR A 34 -19.05 0.25 9.88
C TYR A 34 -19.83 0.93 11.02
N ASN A 35 -19.21 1.06 12.21
CA ASN A 35 -19.80 1.64 13.41
C ASN A 35 -19.46 3.15 13.62
N LYS A 36 -18.80 3.78 12.63
CA LYS A 36 -18.43 5.19 12.66
C LYS A 36 -18.80 5.87 11.35
N ILE A 37 -20.09 5.99 11.09
CA ILE A 37 -20.59 6.69 9.90
C ILE A 37 -20.22 8.18 10.06
N PRO A 38 -19.55 8.80 9.05
CA PRO A 38 -19.29 10.23 9.07
C PRO A 38 -20.57 11.03 8.78
N ASP A 39 -20.48 12.36 8.94
CA ASP A 39 -21.54 13.25 8.50
C ASP A 39 -21.78 13.09 6.98
N LEU A 40 -23.03 12.84 6.60
CA LEU A 40 -23.45 12.65 5.21
C LEU A 40 -23.86 13.99 4.61
N ASP A 41 -22.89 14.85 4.33
CA ASP A 41 -23.10 16.16 3.70
C ASP A 41 -23.35 16.06 2.18
N GLU A 42 -23.58 17.17 1.52
CA GLU A 42 -23.90 17.24 0.07
C GLU A 42 -22.76 16.73 -0.84
N SER A 43 -21.53 16.61 -0.32
CA SER A 43 -20.40 16.03 -1.05
C SER A 43 -20.48 14.51 -1.17
N VAL A 44 -21.24 13.84 -0.30
CA VAL A 44 -21.43 12.39 -0.33
C VAL A 44 -22.43 12.03 -1.44
N LYS A 45 -21.93 11.37 -2.47
CA LYS A 45 -22.74 10.99 -3.65
C LYS A 45 -23.27 9.55 -3.58
N GLY A 46 -22.74 8.72 -2.71
CA GLY A 46 -23.18 7.35 -2.52
C GLY A 46 -22.39 6.63 -1.43
N VAL A 47 -22.90 5.45 -1.07
CA VAL A 47 -22.31 4.61 -0.02
C VAL A 47 -22.09 3.20 -0.56
N ILE A 48 -20.97 2.57 -0.19
CA ILE A 48 -20.68 1.16 -0.46
C ILE A 48 -20.52 0.42 0.87
N LEU A 49 -21.22 -0.70 1.04
CA LEU A 49 -21.02 -1.64 2.14
C LEU A 49 -20.06 -2.73 1.69
N SER A 50 -18.98 -2.94 2.42
CA SER A 50 -17.98 -3.95 2.09
C SER A 50 -18.40 -5.36 2.47
N GLY A 51 -17.53 -6.34 2.16
CA GLY A 51 -17.60 -7.68 2.69
C GLY A 51 -17.20 -7.74 4.17
N SER A 52 -17.30 -8.95 4.77
CA SER A 52 -16.87 -9.25 6.13
C SER A 52 -16.48 -10.73 6.25
N PRO A 53 -15.57 -11.11 7.16
CA PRO A 53 -15.33 -12.51 7.50
C PRO A 53 -16.44 -13.12 8.38
N PHE A 54 -17.36 -12.31 8.89
CA PHE A 54 -18.47 -12.75 9.73
C PHE A 54 -19.67 -13.28 8.92
N SER A 55 -20.49 -14.15 9.53
CA SER A 55 -21.84 -14.45 9.06
C SER A 55 -22.83 -13.45 9.62
N VAL A 56 -23.78 -12.96 8.83
CA VAL A 56 -24.86 -12.09 9.31
C VAL A 56 -25.77 -12.74 10.36
N ARG A 57 -25.69 -14.06 10.51
CA ARG A 57 -26.42 -14.85 11.49
C ARG A 57 -25.70 -14.97 12.85
N ASP A 58 -24.43 -14.56 12.89
CA ASP A 58 -23.67 -14.53 14.14
C ASP A 58 -24.19 -13.39 15.03
N PRO A 59 -24.51 -13.64 16.30
CA PRO A 59 -24.92 -12.61 17.25
C PRO A 59 -23.90 -11.47 17.43
N LYS A 60 -22.65 -11.71 17.09
CA LYS A 60 -21.54 -10.72 17.12
C LYS A 60 -21.26 -10.10 15.77
N ALA A 61 -22.07 -10.40 14.75
CA ALA A 61 -21.86 -9.85 13.42
C ALA A 61 -21.90 -8.32 13.43
N PRO A 62 -21.05 -7.66 12.63
CA PRO A 62 -21.09 -6.22 12.47
C PRO A 62 -22.44 -5.74 11.96
N THR A 63 -23.04 -4.77 12.64
CA THR A 63 -24.33 -4.17 12.25
C THR A 63 -24.21 -2.65 12.14
N VAL A 64 -24.98 -2.04 11.26
CA VAL A 64 -24.98 -0.60 11.01
C VAL A 64 -26.41 -0.08 10.84
N ASP A 65 -26.69 1.11 11.36
CA ASP A 65 -27.95 1.79 11.08
C ASP A 65 -27.88 2.44 9.68
N LEU A 66 -28.76 1.99 8.78
CA LEU A 66 -28.85 2.50 7.41
C LEU A 66 -30.05 3.47 7.20
N SER A 67 -30.69 3.93 8.26
CA SER A 67 -31.89 4.79 8.18
C SER A 67 -31.63 6.12 7.46
N GLU A 68 -30.40 6.66 7.53
CA GLU A 68 -29.98 7.88 6.83
C GLU A 68 -29.38 7.61 5.44
N ILE A 69 -29.23 6.35 5.04
CA ILE A 69 -28.56 5.96 3.80
C ILE A 69 -29.54 5.31 2.83
N LYS A 70 -30.16 4.19 3.24
CA LYS A 70 -31.05 3.40 2.38
C LYS A 70 -32.27 4.18 1.93
N GLY A 71 -32.48 4.24 0.62
CA GLY A 71 -33.58 5.00 -0.02
C GLY A 71 -33.35 6.53 -0.03
N LYS A 72 -32.26 7.04 0.56
CA LYS A 72 -31.90 8.47 0.57
C LYS A 72 -30.67 8.77 -0.31
N LEU A 73 -29.71 7.88 -0.28
CA LEU A 73 -28.48 7.94 -1.07
C LEU A 73 -28.34 6.69 -1.95
N PRO A 74 -27.66 6.79 -3.09
CA PRO A 74 -27.22 5.61 -3.82
C PRO A 74 -26.42 4.66 -2.93
N LEU A 75 -26.81 3.39 -2.90
CA LEU A 75 -26.23 2.37 -2.03
C LEU A 75 -25.84 1.14 -2.84
N MET A 76 -24.59 0.72 -2.74
CA MET A 76 -24.13 -0.56 -3.25
C MET A 76 -23.63 -1.44 -2.08
N ALA A 77 -24.03 -2.70 -2.06
CA ALA A 77 -23.63 -3.65 -1.05
C ALA A 77 -22.93 -4.84 -1.68
N VAL A 78 -21.75 -5.19 -1.14
CA VAL A 78 -20.85 -6.23 -1.66
C VAL A 78 -20.74 -7.37 -0.66
N CYS A 79 -20.97 -8.59 -1.10
CA CYS A 79 -20.80 -9.84 -0.36
C CYS A 79 -21.55 -9.82 1.00
N TYR A 80 -20.86 -9.66 2.13
CA TYR A 80 -21.51 -9.50 3.44
C TYR A 80 -22.51 -8.35 3.46
N GLY A 81 -22.17 -7.22 2.86
CA GLY A 81 -23.08 -6.07 2.75
C GLY A 81 -24.41 -6.44 2.06
N ALA A 82 -24.36 -7.26 1.00
CA ALA A 82 -25.53 -7.77 0.31
C ALA A 82 -26.35 -8.72 1.21
N GLN A 83 -25.70 -9.62 1.93
CA GLN A 83 -26.34 -10.49 2.91
C GLN A 83 -26.95 -9.70 4.07
N TYR A 84 -26.24 -8.66 4.55
CA TYR A 84 -26.71 -7.76 5.60
C TYR A 84 -28.01 -7.06 5.19
N LEU A 85 -28.04 -6.47 3.99
CA LEU A 85 -29.28 -5.86 3.46
C LEU A 85 -30.41 -6.89 3.37
N ALA A 86 -30.15 -8.07 2.83
CA ALA A 86 -31.18 -9.10 2.73
C ALA A 86 -31.72 -9.49 4.10
N HIS A 87 -30.84 -9.84 5.05
CA HIS A 87 -31.21 -10.31 6.39
C HIS A 87 -31.92 -9.23 7.21
N HIS A 88 -31.37 -8.00 7.23
CA HIS A 88 -31.88 -6.91 8.06
C HIS A 88 -33.23 -6.38 7.58
N PHE A 89 -33.54 -6.46 6.28
CA PHE A 89 -34.79 -5.97 5.70
C PHE A 89 -35.79 -7.09 5.37
N GLY A 90 -35.72 -8.23 6.07
CA GLY A 90 -36.75 -9.26 6.09
C GLY A 90 -36.60 -10.35 5.02
N GLY A 91 -35.46 -10.45 4.38
CA GLY A 91 -35.02 -11.61 3.61
C GLY A 91 -34.51 -12.74 4.50
N GLU A 92 -33.85 -13.72 3.89
CA GLU A 92 -33.31 -14.89 4.59
C GLU A 92 -31.93 -15.25 4.04
N VAL A 93 -30.97 -15.47 4.96
CA VAL A 93 -29.60 -15.86 4.64
C VAL A 93 -29.32 -17.18 5.35
N ASN A 94 -28.91 -18.18 4.58
CA ASN A 94 -28.65 -19.54 5.08
C ASN A 94 -27.20 -19.96 4.83
N PRO A 95 -26.67 -20.94 5.59
CA PRO A 95 -25.38 -21.54 5.25
C PRO A 95 -25.47 -22.14 3.85
N SER A 96 -24.49 -21.87 3.01
CA SER A 96 -24.42 -22.53 1.72
C SER A 96 -24.07 -24.00 1.91
N LEU A 97 -24.77 -24.89 1.20
CA LEU A 97 -24.49 -26.32 1.17
C LEU A 97 -23.15 -26.62 0.46
N ALA A 98 -22.81 -25.80 -0.52
CA ALA A 98 -21.52 -25.78 -1.20
C ALA A 98 -20.84 -24.44 -0.90
N ARG A 99 -19.62 -24.46 -0.32
CA ARG A 99 -18.84 -23.25 -0.14
C ARG A 99 -18.44 -22.71 -1.51
N GLU A 100 -18.82 -21.48 -1.81
CA GLU A 100 -18.44 -20.82 -3.07
C GLU A 100 -17.21 -19.95 -2.88
N TYR A 101 -16.07 -20.49 -3.27
CA TYR A 101 -14.80 -19.78 -3.30
C TYR A 101 -14.20 -19.93 -4.69
N GLY A 102 -13.90 -18.81 -5.34
CA GLY A 102 -13.24 -18.81 -6.62
C GLY A 102 -14.05 -18.20 -7.76
N ARG A 103 -13.80 -18.69 -8.97
CA ARG A 103 -14.40 -18.17 -10.19
C ARG A 103 -15.79 -18.76 -10.41
N ALA A 104 -16.75 -17.90 -10.71
CA ALA A 104 -18.10 -18.29 -11.15
C ALA A 104 -18.48 -17.50 -12.42
N ILE A 105 -19.43 -18.03 -13.19
CA ILE A 105 -20.00 -17.33 -14.36
C ILE A 105 -21.29 -16.65 -13.90
N LEU A 106 -21.27 -15.32 -13.94
CA LEU A 106 -22.43 -14.48 -13.69
C LEU A 106 -23.30 -14.43 -14.95
N ASN A 107 -24.61 -14.70 -14.80
CA ASN A 107 -25.62 -14.55 -15.83
C ASN A 107 -26.47 -13.32 -15.51
N VAL A 108 -26.31 -12.23 -16.26
CA VAL A 108 -27.09 -11.01 -16.10
C VAL A 108 -28.50 -11.24 -16.66
N THR A 109 -29.52 -11.21 -15.77
CA THR A 109 -30.94 -11.46 -16.11
C THR A 109 -31.68 -10.18 -16.47
N ASP A 110 -31.26 -9.02 -15.95
CA ASP A 110 -31.81 -7.69 -16.29
C ASP A 110 -30.71 -6.79 -16.89
N GLN A 111 -30.62 -6.76 -18.22
CA GLN A 111 -29.65 -5.92 -18.97
C GLN A 111 -29.99 -4.42 -18.88
N ASN A 112 -31.22 -4.04 -18.42
CA ASN A 112 -31.58 -2.65 -18.19
C ASN A 112 -31.22 -2.15 -16.80
N CYS A 113 -30.72 -3.03 -15.92
CA CYS A 113 -30.22 -2.63 -14.61
C CYS A 113 -29.04 -1.67 -14.78
N PRO A 114 -29.08 -0.46 -14.20
CA PRO A 114 -28.00 0.52 -14.34
C PRO A 114 -26.62 -0.04 -14.00
N LEU A 115 -26.52 -0.93 -13.00
CA LEU A 115 -25.26 -1.56 -12.57
C LEU A 115 -24.61 -2.40 -13.68
N PHE A 116 -25.41 -3.03 -14.55
CA PHE A 116 -24.94 -3.93 -15.60
C PHE A 116 -24.91 -3.30 -17.00
N LYS A 117 -25.05 -1.99 -17.09
CA LYS A 117 -24.98 -1.30 -18.39
C LYS A 117 -23.65 -1.54 -19.09
N GLY A 118 -23.69 -2.15 -20.27
CA GLY A 118 -22.48 -2.48 -21.06
C GLY A 118 -21.64 -3.62 -20.48
N VAL A 119 -22.17 -4.35 -19.51
CA VAL A 119 -21.59 -5.62 -19.02
C VAL A 119 -22.14 -6.75 -19.88
N SER A 120 -21.30 -7.73 -20.21
CA SER A 120 -21.71 -8.92 -20.99
C SER A 120 -22.79 -9.70 -20.27
N LYS A 121 -23.67 -10.37 -21.04
CA LYS A 121 -24.72 -11.20 -20.46
C LYS A 121 -24.15 -12.31 -19.58
N GLU A 122 -23.00 -12.82 -19.94
CA GLU A 122 -22.22 -13.79 -19.18
C GLU A 122 -20.82 -13.19 -18.93
N SER A 123 -20.41 -13.14 -17.65
CA SER A 123 -19.06 -12.68 -17.31
C SER A 123 -18.50 -13.44 -16.11
N GLN A 124 -17.17 -13.52 -15.99
CA GLN A 124 -16.53 -14.15 -14.84
C GLN A 124 -16.53 -13.20 -13.65
N VAL A 125 -16.94 -13.71 -12.49
CA VAL A 125 -16.89 -13.03 -11.20
C VAL A 125 -16.17 -13.86 -10.14
N TRP A 126 -15.73 -13.21 -9.07
CA TRP A 126 -15.06 -13.86 -7.94
C TRP A 126 -16.01 -13.97 -6.76
N MET A 127 -16.25 -15.22 -6.31
CA MET A 127 -17.03 -15.54 -5.13
C MET A 127 -16.11 -15.80 -3.94
N SER A 128 -16.53 -15.40 -2.73
CA SER A 128 -15.79 -15.64 -1.50
C SER A 128 -16.72 -15.58 -0.28
N HIS A 129 -17.63 -16.56 -0.17
CA HIS A 129 -18.60 -16.58 0.93
C HIS A 129 -19.02 -18.00 1.35
N GLY A 130 -19.40 -18.14 2.63
CA GLY A 130 -19.89 -19.38 3.22
C GLY A 130 -21.41 -19.41 3.44
N ASP A 131 -22.08 -18.25 3.32
CA ASP A 131 -23.53 -18.09 3.44
C ASP A 131 -24.13 -17.64 2.12
N THR A 132 -25.39 -18.01 1.83
CA THR A 132 -26.12 -17.61 0.62
C THR A 132 -27.42 -16.91 0.95
N ILE A 133 -27.84 -15.98 0.11
CA ILE A 133 -29.13 -15.29 0.22
C ILE A 133 -30.21 -16.23 -0.34
N ALA A 134 -30.97 -16.86 0.54
CA ALA A 134 -32.00 -17.80 0.16
C ALA A 134 -33.33 -17.10 -0.24
N ARG A 135 -33.64 -15.98 0.41
CA ARG A 135 -34.84 -15.18 0.11
C ARG A 135 -34.54 -13.70 0.18
N LEU A 136 -34.92 -13.00 -0.86
CA LEU A 136 -34.75 -11.54 -0.96
C LEU A 136 -35.68 -10.77 -0.02
N PRO A 137 -35.34 -9.54 0.38
CA PRO A 137 -36.22 -8.65 1.10
C PRO A 137 -37.38 -8.20 0.21
N LYS A 138 -38.44 -7.71 0.84
CA LYS A 138 -39.60 -7.20 0.10
C LYS A 138 -39.24 -6.03 -0.83
N GLY A 139 -39.69 -6.09 -2.06
CA GLY A 139 -39.39 -5.07 -3.09
C GLY A 139 -38.05 -5.27 -3.79
N ALA A 140 -37.32 -6.32 -3.48
CA ALA A 140 -36.11 -6.66 -4.20
C ALA A 140 -36.42 -7.47 -5.48
N VAL A 141 -35.65 -7.22 -6.54
CA VAL A 141 -35.72 -7.91 -7.83
C VAL A 141 -34.35 -8.46 -8.19
N ILE A 142 -34.28 -9.71 -8.59
CA ILE A 142 -33.05 -10.36 -9.07
C ILE A 142 -32.64 -9.70 -10.38
N VAL A 143 -31.35 -9.36 -10.50
CA VAL A 143 -30.78 -8.76 -11.72
C VAL A 143 -29.63 -9.60 -12.30
N ALA A 144 -29.07 -10.52 -11.53
CA ALA A 144 -28.12 -11.53 -12.02
C ALA A 144 -28.09 -12.76 -11.12
N SER A 145 -27.73 -13.91 -11.71
CA SER A 145 -27.55 -15.20 -11.05
C SER A 145 -26.25 -15.86 -11.46
N THR A 146 -25.82 -16.90 -10.75
CA THR A 146 -24.81 -17.87 -11.23
C THR A 146 -25.43 -19.24 -11.40
N GLY A 147 -24.63 -20.23 -11.82
CA GLY A 147 -25.12 -21.62 -11.93
C GLY A 147 -25.60 -22.19 -10.59
N ASP A 148 -24.99 -21.74 -9.50
CA ASP A 148 -25.22 -22.26 -8.13
C ASP A 148 -26.01 -21.29 -7.24
N ILE A 149 -26.03 -19.99 -7.57
CA ILE A 149 -26.71 -18.95 -6.79
C ILE A 149 -27.72 -18.20 -7.64
N GLU A 150 -29.00 -18.31 -7.27
CA GLU A 150 -30.09 -17.58 -7.91
C GLU A 150 -30.00 -16.08 -7.59
N ASN A 151 -29.72 -15.70 -6.34
CA ASN A 151 -29.69 -14.31 -5.87
C ASN A 151 -28.27 -13.74 -5.86
N ALA A 152 -27.50 -13.89 -6.97
CA ALA A 152 -26.12 -13.41 -7.07
C ALA A 152 -26.04 -11.86 -7.14
N ALA A 153 -27.07 -11.19 -7.69
CA ALA A 153 -27.23 -9.76 -7.60
C ALA A 153 -28.71 -9.37 -7.61
N TYR A 154 -29.05 -8.35 -6.84
CA TYR A 154 -30.40 -7.80 -6.77
C TYR A 154 -30.39 -6.28 -6.61
N ARG A 155 -31.54 -5.64 -6.93
CA ARG A 155 -31.83 -4.23 -6.66
C ARG A 155 -33.11 -4.08 -5.89
N ILE A 156 -33.29 -2.97 -5.19
CA ILE A 156 -34.57 -2.63 -4.54
C ILE A 156 -35.35 -1.72 -5.47
N GLU A 157 -36.62 -2.08 -5.77
CA GLU A 157 -37.49 -1.26 -6.60
C GLU A 157 -37.82 0.09 -5.95
N GLY A 158 -37.75 1.15 -6.74
CA GLY A 158 -37.98 2.51 -6.26
C GLY A 158 -36.84 3.15 -5.50
N GLU A 159 -35.71 2.44 -5.33
CA GLU A 159 -34.50 2.94 -4.68
C GLU A 159 -33.27 2.79 -5.60
N GLN A 160 -32.25 3.61 -5.34
CA GLN A 160 -30.92 3.44 -5.96
C GLN A 160 -30.05 2.50 -5.12
N THR A 161 -30.61 1.34 -4.73
CA THR A 161 -29.97 0.34 -3.87
C THR A 161 -29.71 -0.92 -4.67
N PHE A 162 -28.42 -1.31 -4.74
CA PHE A 162 -27.92 -2.47 -5.48
C PHE A 162 -27.11 -3.36 -4.56
N ALA A 163 -27.19 -4.66 -4.75
CA ALA A 163 -26.45 -5.63 -3.96
C ALA A 163 -25.89 -6.75 -4.85
N VAL A 164 -24.65 -7.11 -4.61
CA VAL A 164 -23.93 -8.18 -5.31
C VAL A 164 -23.28 -9.13 -4.30
N GLN A 165 -23.46 -10.42 -4.50
CA GLN A 165 -22.88 -11.45 -3.63
C GLN A 165 -21.39 -11.69 -3.92
N PHE A 166 -20.96 -11.38 -5.13
CA PHE A 166 -19.57 -11.50 -5.59
C PHE A 166 -18.75 -10.24 -5.31
N HIS A 167 -17.45 -10.31 -5.58
CA HIS A 167 -16.49 -9.22 -5.38
C HIS A 167 -16.14 -8.55 -6.72
N PRO A 168 -16.80 -7.45 -7.12
CA PRO A 168 -16.49 -6.74 -8.36
C PRO A 168 -15.11 -6.06 -8.34
N GLU A 169 -14.59 -5.76 -7.15
CA GLU A 169 -13.31 -5.08 -6.95
C GLU A 169 -12.09 -5.96 -7.23
N VAL A 170 -12.25 -7.28 -7.21
CA VAL A 170 -11.16 -8.23 -7.36
C VAL A 170 -10.81 -8.41 -8.85
N PHE A 171 -9.53 -8.54 -9.16
CA PHE A 171 -9.03 -8.71 -10.54
C PHE A 171 -9.70 -9.87 -11.31
N HIS A 172 -10.09 -10.93 -10.60
CA HIS A 172 -10.75 -12.10 -11.22
C HIS A 172 -12.20 -11.84 -11.63
N SER A 173 -12.83 -10.74 -11.22
CA SER A 173 -14.10 -10.27 -11.75
C SER A 173 -13.82 -9.43 -12.99
N THR A 174 -13.87 -10.06 -14.17
CA THR A 174 -13.34 -9.51 -15.42
C THR A 174 -13.96 -8.19 -15.85
N GLU A 175 -15.25 -7.99 -15.56
CA GLU A 175 -16.00 -6.75 -15.83
C GLU A 175 -16.40 -6.01 -14.53
N GLY A 176 -15.81 -6.38 -13.40
CA GLY A 176 -16.11 -5.78 -12.10
C GLY A 176 -15.83 -4.28 -12.04
N SER A 177 -14.75 -3.82 -12.68
CA SER A 177 -14.46 -2.38 -12.79
C SER A 177 -15.56 -1.62 -13.53
N LYS A 178 -16.18 -2.24 -14.56
CA LYS A 178 -17.28 -1.63 -15.30
C LYS A 178 -18.54 -1.51 -14.45
N MET A 179 -18.81 -2.51 -13.60
CA MET A 179 -19.93 -2.46 -12.66
C MET A 179 -19.73 -1.35 -11.62
N LEU A 180 -18.52 -1.20 -11.08
CA LEU A 180 -18.20 -0.10 -10.16
C LEU A 180 -18.27 1.27 -10.84
N GLU A 181 -17.78 1.40 -12.09
CA GLU A 181 -17.93 2.61 -12.89
C GLU A 181 -19.40 2.97 -13.09
N ASN A 182 -20.24 2.00 -13.47
CA ASN A 182 -21.67 2.20 -13.64
C ASN A 182 -22.35 2.70 -12.35
N PHE A 183 -21.93 2.18 -11.19
CA PHE A 183 -22.44 2.65 -9.91
C PHE A 183 -21.99 4.07 -9.63
N VAL A 184 -20.66 4.35 -9.62
CA VAL A 184 -20.18 5.66 -9.16
C VAL A 184 -20.43 6.78 -10.17
N MET A 185 -20.29 6.53 -11.48
CA MET A 185 -20.53 7.53 -12.52
C MET A 185 -22.01 7.57 -12.95
N GLY A 186 -22.61 6.37 -13.15
CA GLY A 186 -23.95 6.26 -13.71
C GLY A 186 -25.04 6.49 -12.68
N VAL A 187 -24.95 5.89 -11.50
CA VAL A 187 -25.96 5.98 -10.45
C VAL A 187 -25.70 7.13 -9.49
N CYS A 188 -24.47 7.25 -8.98
CA CYS A 188 -24.11 8.32 -8.04
C CYS A 188 -23.87 9.67 -8.73
N GLY A 189 -23.62 9.69 -10.05
CA GLY A 189 -23.38 10.91 -10.82
C GLY A 189 -22.06 11.61 -10.53
N CYS A 190 -21.05 10.88 -10.05
CA CYS A 190 -19.72 11.44 -9.82
C CYS A 190 -19.06 11.89 -11.12
N LYS A 191 -18.28 12.96 -11.08
CA LYS A 191 -17.66 13.56 -12.29
C LYS A 191 -16.32 12.98 -12.67
N GLY A 192 -15.67 12.22 -11.76
CA GLY A 192 -14.33 11.69 -11.99
C GLY A 192 -13.26 12.79 -12.05
N ASP A 193 -13.35 13.78 -11.19
CA ASP A 193 -12.49 14.96 -11.13
C ASP A 193 -11.35 14.84 -10.10
N TRP A 194 -11.25 13.71 -9.42
CA TRP A 194 -10.13 13.38 -8.54
C TRP A 194 -8.89 13.00 -9.37
N THR A 195 -8.21 14.00 -9.91
CA THR A 195 -7.02 13.83 -10.74
C THR A 195 -5.75 14.25 -10.00
N PRO A 196 -4.55 13.82 -10.43
CA PRO A 196 -3.30 14.30 -9.84
C PRO A 196 -3.18 15.81 -9.83
N ASP A 197 -3.60 16.49 -10.91
CA ASP A 197 -3.51 17.94 -11.02
C ASP A 197 -4.47 18.65 -10.04
N SER A 198 -5.73 18.20 -9.97
CA SER A 198 -6.70 18.75 -9.01
C SER A 198 -6.27 18.54 -7.56
N PHE A 199 -5.67 17.38 -7.25
CA PHE A 199 -5.09 17.09 -5.95
C PHE A 199 -3.95 18.05 -5.62
N ILE A 200 -3.01 18.24 -6.55
CA ILE A 200 -1.85 19.13 -6.35
C ILE A 200 -2.32 20.55 -6.06
N GLU A 201 -3.21 21.09 -6.88
CA GLU A 201 -3.72 22.47 -6.75
C GLU A 201 -4.41 22.67 -5.39
N THR A 202 -5.32 21.77 -5.04
CA THR A 202 -6.08 21.83 -3.78
C THR A 202 -5.15 21.69 -2.57
N THR A 203 -4.28 20.66 -2.57
CA THR A 203 -3.38 20.38 -1.46
C THR A 203 -2.37 21.52 -1.25
N VAL A 204 -1.79 22.05 -2.31
CA VAL A 204 -0.85 23.21 -2.21
C VAL A 204 -1.56 24.43 -1.63
N ALA A 205 -2.80 24.70 -2.03
CA ALA A 205 -3.59 25.81 -1.48
C ALA A 205 -3.89 25.62 0.00
N GLU A 206 -4.35 24.45 0.39
CA GLU A 206 -4.63 24.07 1.80
C GLU A 206 -3.37 24.15 2.67
N LEU A 207 -2.25 23.60 2.20
CA LEU A 207 -0.96 23.66 2.89
C LEU A 207 -0.51 25.12 3.10
N ARG A 208 -0.62 25.96 2.05
CA ARG A 208 -0.27 27.39 2.14
C ARG A 208 -1.13 28.11 3.17
N GLN A 209 -2.43 27.85 3.19
CA GLN A 209 -3.34 28.44 4.17
C GLN A 209 -3.05 27.96 5.59
N LYS A 210 -2.76 26.65 5.77
CA LYS A 210 -2.54 26.03 7.07
C LYS A 210 -1.20 26.41 7.72
N LEU A 211 -0.15 26.48 6.88
CA LEU A 211 1.23 26.65 7.34
C LEU A 211 1.67 28.12 7.36
N GLY A 212 1.15 28.95 6.44
CA GLY A 212 1.55 30.36 6.34
C GLY A 212 3.07 30.51 6.17
N ASP A 213 3.66 31.30 7.07
CA ASP A 213 5.11 31.56 7.12
C ASP A 213 5.84 30.66 8.13
N ASP A 214 5.15 29.67 8.71
CA ASP A 214 5.76 28.72 9.64
C ASP A 214 6.80 27.84 8.95
N LYS A 215 7.88 27.52 9.69
CA LYS A 215 8.88 26.56 9.23
C LYS A 215 8.43 25.13 9.47
N VAL A 216 8.65 24.30 8.47
CA VAL A 216 8.31 22.87 8.45
C VAL A 216 9.59 22.04 8.33
N ILE A 217 9.71 21.02 9.15
CA ILE A 217 10.79 20.02 9.07
C ILE A 217 10.22 18.76 8.43
N LEU A 218 10.98 18.16 7.51
CA LEU A 218 10.66 16.89 6.88
C LEU A 218 11.85 15.96 6.88
N GLY A 219 11.69 14.76 7.45
CA GLY A 219 12.64 13.66 7.27
C GLY A 219 12.49 13.03 5.89
N LEU A 220 13.55 13.05 5.11
CA LEU A 220 13.60 12.36 3.82
C LEU A 220 14.16 10.95 4.00
N SER A 221 13.50 9.97 3.39
CA SER A 221 13.94 8.56 3.40
C SER A 221 14.56 8.11 2.07
N GLY A 222 14.65 9.01 1.08
CA GLY A 222 14.98 8.62 -0.30
C GLY A 222 13.84 7.88 -1.02
N GLY A 223 12.72 7.64 -0.35
CA GLY A 223 11.54 6.99 -0.90
C GLY A 223 10.61 7.95 -1.66
N VAL A 224 9.72 7.38 -2.49
CA VAL A 224 8.79 8.17 -3.32
C VAL A 224 7.86 9.04 -2.47
N ASP A 225 7.36 8.55 -1.33
CA ASP A 225 6.37 9.28 -0.53
C ASP A 225 6.97 10.53 0.10
N SER A 226 8.11 10.42 0.76
CA SER A 226 8.81 11.56 1.35
C SER A 226 9.24 12.57 0.28
N THR A 227 9.61 12.10 -0.91
CA THR A 227 9.96 12.97 -2.04
C THR A 227 8.76 13.76 -2.57
N VAL A 228 7.61 13.09 -2.78
CA VAL A 228 6.38 13.76 -3.23
C VAL A 228 5.87 14.75 -2.19
N ALA A 229 5.90 14.37 -0.89
CA ALA A 229 5.55 15.26 0.20
C ALA A 229 6.46 16.52 0.22
N ALA A 230 7.77 16.34 0.04
CA ALA A 230 8.72 17.45 -0.01
C ALA A 230 8.40 18.43 -1.15
N VAL A 231 8.14 17.92 -2.36
CA VAL A 231 7.85 18.79 -3.53
C VAL A 231 6.51 19.52 -3.37
N LEU A 232 5.47 18.87 -2.81
CA LEU A 232 4.20 19.54 -2.51
C LEU A 232 4.37 20.65 -1.48
N LEU A 233 5.07 20.38 -0.38
CA LEU A 233 5.37 21.38 0.65
C LEU A 233 6.21 22.52 0.11
N TYR A 234 7.24 22.22 -0.68
CA TYR A 234 8.08 23.25 -1.30
C TYR A 234 7.26 24.18 -2.24
N ARG A 235 6.32 23.63 -3.01
CA ARG A 235 5.39 24.45 -3.82
C ARG A 235 4.47 25.32 -2.96
N ALA A 236 4.15 24.89 -1.74
CA ALA A 236 3.28 25.63 -0.83
C ALA A 236 4.02 26.74 -0.07
N ILE A 237 5.18 26.43 0.53
CA ILE A 237 5.87 27.30 1.51
C ILE A 237 7.34 27.62 1.14
N GLY A 238 7.84 27.14 0.01
CA GLY A 238 9.19 27.48 -0.50
C GLY A 238 10.30 27.15 0.50
N GLU A 239 11.16 28.12 0.76
CA GLU A 239 12.35 28.01 1.62
C GLU A 239 12.02 27.74 3.11
N ASN A 240 10.76 27.89 3.54
CA ASN A 240 10.34 27.52 4.90
C ASN A 240 10.27 26.00 5.11
N LEU A 241 10.44 25.21 4.05
CA LEU A 241 10.63 23.78 4.14
C LEU A 241 12.10 23.45 4.39
N HIS A 242 12.39 22.78 5.49
CA HIS A 242 13.70 22.26 5.86
C HIS A 242 13.67 20.74 5.82
N CYS A 243 14.40 20.14 4.89
CA CYS A 243 14.50 18.70 4.75
C CYS A 243 15.78 18.16 5.41
N ILE A 244 15.66 17.03 6.11
CA ILE A 244 16.78 16.33 6.73
C ILE A 244 16.86 14.94 6.09
N PHE A 245 18.01 14.59 5.50
CA PHE A 245 18.29 13.27 4.96
C PHE A 245 19.46 12.64 5.70
N VAL A 246 19.20 11.51 6.38
CA VAL A 246 20.16 10.84 7.24
C VAL A 246 20.79 9.66 6.51
N ASP A 247 22.12 9.62 6.41
CA ASP A 247 22.85 8.41 6.11
C ASP A 247 23.00 7.61 7.40
N ASN A 248 22.32 6.49 7.46
CA ASN A 248 22.40 5.54 8.56
C ASN A 248 23.47 4.46 8.34
N GLY A 249 24.31 4.57 7.30
CA GLY A 249 25.27 3.54 6.90
C GLY A 249 24.65 2.32 6.23
N LEU A 250 23.30 2.18 6.29
CA LEU A 250 22.54 1.02 5.83
C LEU A 250 21.85 1.26 4.47
N LEU A 251 22.12 2.40 3.84
CA LEU A 251 21.66 2.71 2.48
C LEU A 251 22.40 1.87 1.44
N ARG A 252 21.86 1.79 0.23
CA ARG A 252 22.51 1.15 -0.91
C ARG A 252 23.81 1.87 -1.28
N LYS A 253 24.62 1.22 -2.10
CA LYS A 253 25.86 1.83 -2.62
C LYS A 253 25.56 3.16 -3.30
N ASP A 254 26.31 4.20 -2.95
CA ASP A 254 26.25 5.58 -3.49
C ASP A 254 24.86 6.21 -3.43
N GLU A 255 23.95 5.67 -2.59
CA GLU A 255 22.57 6.15 -2.52
C GLU A 255 22.47 7.52 -1.84
N PHE A 256 23.23 7.75 -0.79
CA PHE A 256 23.20 9.01 -0.05
C PHE A 256 23.54 10.19 -0.94
N GLU A 257 24.66 10.13 -1.65
CA GLU A 257 25.13 11.18 -2.54
C GLU A 257 24.18 11.38 -3.72
N SER A 258 23.74 10.28 -4.36
CA SER A 258 22.88 10.37 -5.55
C SER A 258 21.49 10.92 -5.22
N VAL A 259 20.95 10.62 -4.04
CA VAL A 259 19.67 11.14 -3.59
C VAL A 259 19.78 12.61 -3.21
N LEU A 260 20.82 13.01 -2.47
CA LEU A 260 21.09 14.41 -2.15
C LEU A 260 21.24 15.27 -3.41
N ASP A 261 21.98 14.78 -4.39
CA ASP A 261 22.15 15.48 -5.67
C ASP A 261 20.83 15.65 -6.40
N SER A 262 20.00 14.60 -6.43
CA SER A 262 18.66 14.65 -7.01
C SER A 262 17.77 15.72 -6.33
N TYR A 263 17.80 15.80 -5.01
CA TYR A 263 17.02 16.78 -4.24
C TYR A 263 17.50 18.23 -4.47
N LYS A 264 18.81 18.44 -4.56
CA LYS A 264 19.37 19.75 -4.91
C LYS A 264 18.91 20.22 -6.29
N HIS A 265 18.87 19.32 -7.27
CA HIS A 265 18.35 19.63 -8.60
C HIS A 265 16.84 19.97 -8.63
N MET A 266 16.07 19.53 -7.63
CA MET A 266 14.68 19.94 -7.45
C MET A 266 14.51 21.27 -6.72
N GLY A 267 15.60 21.92 -6.31
CA GLY A 267 15.59 23.17 -5.54
C GLY A 267 15.22 23.02 -4.07
N LEU A 268 15.18 21.80 -3.56
CA LEU A 268 14.83 21.55 -2.15
C LEU A 268 15.99 21.95 -1.22
N ASN A 269 15.64 22.61 -0.10
CA ASN A 269 16.57 22.88 1.00
C ASN A 269 16.80 21.61 1.82
N VAL A 270 17.80 20.81 1.46
CA VAL A 270 18.09 19.51 2.06
C VAL A 270 19.42 19.52 2.78
N ARG A 271 19.40 19.17 4.06
CA ARG A 271 20.58 18.92 4.87
C ARG A 271 20.84 17.41 4.93
N GLY A 272 21.99 16.98 4.39
CA GLY A 272 22.50 15.62 4.55
C GLY A 272 23.22 15.47 5.88
N VAL A 273 22.98 14.40 6.61
CA VAL A 273 23.59 14.08 7.91
C VAL A 273 24.15 12.67 7.84
N ASP A 274 25.46 12.53 7.94
CA ASP A 274 26.11 11.23 8.09
C ASP A 274 26.12 10.85 9.58
N ALA A 275 25.37 9.82 9.92
CA ALA A 275 25.26 9.22 11.25
C ALA A 275 25.62 7.71 11.21
N SER A 276 26.34 7.29 10.17
CA SER A 276 26.67 5.87 9.93
C SER A 276 27.38 5.21 11.12
N VAL A 277 28.20 5.94 11.82
CA VAL A 277 28.94 5.44 13.00
C VAL A 277 27.96 5.13 14.14
N GLU A 278 27.08 6.05 14.47
CA GLU A 278 26.09 5.91 15.55
C GLU A 278 25.15 4.72 15.34
N PHE A 279 24.72 4.50 14.08
CA PHE A 279 23.90 3.36 13.74
C PHE A 279 24.66 2.04 13.83
N LEU A 280 25.90 1.98 13.34
CA LEU A 280 26.72 0.77 13.41
C LEU A 280 27.08 0.41 14.85
N ASP A 281 27.39 1.38 15.70
CA ASP A 281 27.65 1.18 17.11
C ASP A 281 26.43 0.62 17.84
N ALA A 282 25.23 1.15 17.54
CA ALA A 282 23.98 0.66 18.12
C ALA A 282 23.59 -0.76 17.65
N LEU A 283 24.10 -1.21 16.50
CA LEU A 283 23.87 -2.53 15.95
C LEU A 283 24.96 -3.55 16.35
N SER A 284 26.04 -3.13 17.00
CA SER A 284 27.12 -4.00 17.41
C SER A 284 26.61 -5.10 18.35
N GLY A 285 26.85 -6.38 18.00
CA GLY A 285 26.41 -7.55 18.75
C GLY A 285 24.91 -7.86 18.65
N VAL A 286 24.12 -7.05 17.91
CA VAL A 286 22.66 -7.27 17.76
C VAL A 286 22.41 -8.21 16.58
N THR A 287 21.80 -9.37 16.87
CA THR A 287 21.48 -10.40 15.87
C THR A 287 19.99 -10.64 15.67
N ASP A 288 19.16 -10.28 16.66
CA ASP A 288 17.72 -10.44 16.59
C ASP A 288 17.10 -9.37 15.67
N PRO A 289 16.25 -9.75 14.69
CA PRO A 289 15.68 -8.83 13.72
C PRO A 289 14.86 -7.69 14.34
N GLU A 290 14.09 -7.99 15.37
CA GLU A 290 13.24 -6.99 16.03
C GLU A 290 14.08 -6.01 16.86
N LEU A 291 15.13 -6.49 17.52
CA LEU A 291 16.07 -5.62 18.22
C LEU A 291 16.86 -4.73 17.25
N LYS A 292 17.26 -5.23 16.07
CA LYS A 292 17.86 -4.39 15.01
C LYS A 292 16.91 -3.26 14.61
N ARG A 293 15.64 -3.56 14.32
CA ARG A 293 14.63 -2.57 13.95
C ARG A 293 14.45 -1.49 15.03
N LYS A 294 14.39 -1.91 16.30
CA LYS A 294 14.28 -1.00 17.45
C LYS A 294 15.51 -0.12 17.60
N ALA A 295 16.73 -0.69 17.47
CA ALA A 295 17.98 0.07 17.55
C ALA A 295 18.05 1.13 16.44
N ILE A 296 17.77 0.74 15.20
CA ILE A 296 17.76 1.65 14.04
C ILE A 296 16.72 2.75 14.23
N GLY A 297 15.49 2.41 14.62
CA GLY A 297 14.43 3.39 14.86
C GLY A 297 14.78 4.39 15.97
N ARG A 298 15.35 3.92 17.08
CA ARG A 298 15.79 4.78 18.18
C ARG A 298 16.87 5.78 17.75
N VAL A 299 17.93 5.29 17.12
CA VAL A 299 19.04 6.16 16.67
C VAL A 299 18.54 7.17 15.63
N PHE A 300 17.65 6.75 14.72
CA PHE A 300 17.05 7.66 13.75
C PHE A 300 16.33 8.82 14.44
N ILE A 301 15.51 8.53 15.46
CA ILE A 301 14.78 9.55 16.22
C ILE A 301 15.77 10.49 16.93
N GLU A 302 16.80 9.96 17.59
CA GLU A 302 17.83 10.72 18.29
C GLU A 302 18.57 11.69 17.35
N VAL A 303 19.03 11.20 16.21
CA VAL A 303 19.71 12.01 15.19
C VAL A 303 18.79 13.06 14.59
N PHE A 304 17.57 12.65 14.23
CA PHE A 304 16.58 13.57 13.65
C PHE A 304 16.20 14.69 14.64
N ASP A 305 15.99 14.35 15.90
CA ASP A 305 15.68 15.31 16.95
C ASP A 305 16.82 16.33 17.14
N ALA A 306 18.07 15.84 17.24
CA ALA A 306 19.24 16.69 17.37
C ALA A 306 19.40 17.66 16.17
N GLU A 307 19.11 17.20 14.95
CA GLU A 307 19.17 18.04 13.75
C GLU A 307 18.00 19.02 13.66
N SER A 308 16.81 18.60 14.10
CA SER A 308 15.62 19.44 14.11
C SER A 308 15.77 20.65 15.02
N HIS A 309 16.41 20.50 16.17
CA HIS A 309 16.69 21.58 17.11
C HIS A 309 17.65 22.66 16.57
N LYS A 310 18.41 22.36 15.50
CA LYS A 310 19.26 23.35 14.83
C LYS A 310 18.47 24.28 13.90
N ILE A 311 17.19 23.99 13.66
CA ILE A 311 16.29 24.78 12.84
C ILE A 311 15.43 25.66 13.77
N GLU A 312 15.88 26.91 13.95
CA GLU A 312 15.19 27.83 14.82
C GLU A 312 13.75 28.11 14.39
N ASN A 313 12.83 28.15 15.34
CA ASN A 313 11.40 28.47 15.16
C ASN A 313 10.65 27.50 14.24
N ALA A 314 11.06 26.24 14.15
CA ALA A 314 10.27 25.22 13.49
C ALA A 314 9.01 24.91 14.31
N SER A 315 7.85 24.90 13.65
CA SER A 315 6.54 24.70 14.28
C SER A 315 5.88 23.38 13.86
N TRP A 316 6.31 22.82 12.73
CA TRP A 316 5.68 21.66 12.11
C TRP A 316 6.67 20.56 11.74
N LEU A 317 6.21 19.31 11.93
CA LEU A 317 6.84 18.12 11.35
C LEU A 317 5.94 17.60 10.23
N ALA A 318 6.52 17.46 9.04
CA ALA A 318 5.84 16.82 7.94
C ALA A 318 6.14 15.32 7.92
N GLN A 319 5.12 14.52 7.60
CA GLN A 319 5.21 13.07 7.46
C GLN A 319 4.64 12.64 6.10
N GLY A 320 5.28 11.63 5.51
CA GLY A 320 4.84 11.01 4.26
C GLY A 320 3.78 9.92 4.44
N THR A 321 2.94 10.01 5.47
CA THR A 321 1.83 9.10 5.74
C THR A 321 0.90 9.03 4.54
N ILE A 322 0.54 7.83 4.11
CA ILE A 322 -0.39 7.57 3.01
C ILE A 322 -1.69 6.94 3.51
N TYR A 323 -2.71 6.89 2.67
CA TYR A 323 -4.05 6.47 3.08
C TYR A 323 -4.13 5.04 3.67
N PRO A 324 -3.44 4.02 3.14
CA PRO A 324 -3.37 2.71 3.78
C PRO A 324 -2.88 2.75 5.24
N ASP A 325 -1.86 3.57 5.54
CA ASP A 325 -1.34 3.71 6.91
C ASP A 325 -2.41 4.25 7.87
N VAL A 326 -3.24 5.18 7.38
CA VAL A 326 -4.36 5.75 8.14
C VAL A 326 -5.44 4.71 8.43
N ILE A 327 -5.83 3.94 7.42
CA ILE A 327 -6.87 2.90 7.56
C ILE A 327 -6.40 1.83 8.56
N GLU A 328 -5.16 1.36 8.45
CA GLU A 328 -4.59 0.34 9.33
C GLU A 328 -4.52 0.81 10.78
N SER A 329 -4.31 2.12 11.02
CA SER A 329 -4.27 2.68 12.38
C SER A 329 -5.64 2.77 13.06
N VAL A 330 -6.74 2.77 12.29
CA VAL A 330 -8.12 2.93 12.77
C VAL A 330 -8.88 1.59 12.77
N SER A 331 -8.30 0.50 12.25
CA SER A 331 -8.96 -0.79 12.11
C SER A 331 -9.44 -1.33 13.46
N VAL A 332 -10.73 -1.62 13.52
CA VAL A 332 -11.41 -2.20 14.68
C VAL A 332 -11.11 -3.69 14.74
N ASN A 333 -10.60 -4.15 15.88
CA ASN A 333 -10.46 -5.54 16.34
C ASN A 333 -10.88 -6.66 15.36
N GLY A 334 -9.90 -7.22 14.65
CA GLY A 334 -10.01 -8.48 13.91
C GLY A 334 -8.70 -9.26 14.05
N PRO A 335 -8.63 -10.53 13.69
CA PRO A 335 -7.40 -11.34 13.75
C PRO A 335 -6.25 -10.82 12.87
N SER A 336 -6.49 -9.80 12.05
CA SER A 336 -5.49 -9.05 11.30
C SER A 336 -4.93 -7.83 12.04
N ALA A 337 -5.42 -7.54 13.24
CA ALA A 337 -4.89 -6.48 14.10
C ALA A 337 -3.51 -6.90 14.61
N THR A 338 -2.47 -6.21 14.20
CA THR A 338 -1.08 -6.30 14.70
C THR A 338 -0.05 -6.84 13.70
N ILE A 339 -0.04 -6.37 12.45
CA ILE A 339 1.08 -6.72 11.55
C ILE A 339 2.09 -5.57 11.35
N LYS A 340 1.77 -4.32 11.71
CA LYS A 340 2.72 -3.20 11.52
C LYS A 340 2.74 -2.23 12.69
N SER A 341 3.69 -2.45 13.60
CA SER A 341 4.11 -1.47 14.61
C SER A 341 5.13 -0.44 14.06
N HIS A 342 5.31 -0.34 12.74
CA HIS A 342 6.48 0.32 12.14
C HIS A 342 6.21 1.63 11.42
N HIS A 343 4.95 2.04 11.28
CA HIS A 343 4.63 3.37 10.79
C HIS A 343 4.23 4.24 11.99
N ASN A 344 4.94 5.36 12.15
CA ASN A 344 4.82 6.33 13.26
C ASN A 344 3.46 7.05 13.27
N VAL A 345 2.35 6.32 13.20
CA VAL A 345 0.98 6.85 13.31
C VAL A 345 0.58 7.06 14.78
N GLY A 346 1.48 6.75 15.71
CA GLY A 346 1.25 6.79 17.16
C GLY A 346 1.70 8.05 17.90
N GLY A 347 2.11 9.10 17.19
CA GLY A 347 2.52 10.36 17.82
C GLY A 347 4.03 10.53 17.95
N LEU A 348 4.45 11.78 17.91
CA LEU A 348 5.82 12.19 18.25
C LEU A 348 6.09 11.88 19.72
N PRO A 349 7.36 11.65 20.12
CA PRO A 349 7.72 11.63 21.51
C PRO A 349 7.22 12.91 22.21
N ASP A 350 6.74 12.78 23.46
CA ASP A 350 6.11 13.89 24.22
C ASP A 350 6.96 15.16 24.35
N TYR A 351 8.28 15.03 24.12
CA TYR A 351 9.21 16.17 24.13
C TYR A 351 9.26 16.94 22.80
N MET A 352 8.82 16.35 21.68
CA MET A 352 8.73 17.04 20.39
C MET A 352 7.41 17.82 20.30
N LYS A 353 7.44 19.11 20.61
CA LYS A 353 6.27 20.01 20.57
C LYS A 353 5.86 20.47 19.16
N LEU A 354 6.20 19.73 18.12
CA LEU A 354 5.86 20.08 16.74
C LEU A 354 4.44 19.61 16.38
N LYS A 355 3.73 20.44 15.63
CA LYS A 355 2.46 20.05 15.02
C LYS A 355 2.74 19.13 13.82
N VAL A 356 1.86 18.20 13.53
CA VAL A 356 2.02 17.27 12.40
C VAL A 356 1.26 17.75 11.17
N VAL A 357 1.90 17.67 9.99
CA VAL A 357 1.27 17.86 8.69
C VAL A 357 1.56 16.66 7.78
N GLU A 358 0.52 16.12 7.14
CA GLU A 358 0.57 14.88 6.34
C GLU A 358 -0.04 15.14 4.95
N PRO A 359 0.77 15.63 3.99
CA PRO A 359 0.26 16.04 2.68
C PRO A 359 -0.35 14.91 1.85
N LEU A 360 0.05 13.66 2.11
CA LEU A 360 -0.34 12.49 1.31
C LEU A 360 -1.38 11.60 1.97
N ARG A 361 -1.92 12.03 3.12
CA ARG A 361 -2.80 11.23 3.99
C ARG A 361 -4.03 10.64 3.27
N SER A 362 -4.50 11.28 2.20
CA SER A 362 -5.66 10.85 1.41
C SER A 362 -5.31 9.99 0.19
N LEU A 363 -4.03 9.75 -0.11
CA LEU A 363 -3.59 9.07 -1.32
C LEU A 363 -3.22 7.61 -1.07
N PHE A 364 -3.60 6.74 -2.01
CA PHE A 364 -2.98 5.42 -2.14
C PHE A 364 -1.59 5.50 -2.77
N LYS A 365 -0.78 4.45 -2.63
CA LYS A 365 0.61 4.42 -3.11
C LYS A 365 0.76 4.67 -4.61
N ASP A 366 -0.14 4.14 -5.41
CA ASP A 366 -0.17 4.34 -6.87
C ASP A 366 -0.57 5.78 -7.23
N GLU A 367 -1.47 6.41 -6.46
CA GLU A 367 -1.82 7.82 -6.60
C GLU A 367 -0.63 8.72 -6.26
N VAL A 368 0.13 8.43 -5.20
CA VAL A 368 1.37 9.15 -4.88
C VAL A 368 2.33 9.14 -6.06
N ARG A 369 2.51 8.00 -6.73
CA ARG A 369 3.35 7.91 -7.93
C ARG A 369 2.78 8.73 -9.10
N ARG A 370 1.46 8.73 -9.32
CA ARG A 370 0.82 9.57 -10.35
C ARG A 370 1.01 11.06 -10.06
N VAL A 371 0.79 11.48 -8.82
CA VAL A 371 1.03 12.84 -8.35
C VAL A 371 2.51 13.22 -8.51
N GLY A 372 3.44 12.35 -8.18
CA GLY A 372 4.86 12.56 -8.35
C GLY A 372 5.25 12.83 -9.81
N ARG A 373 4.67 12.08 -10.77
CA ARG A 373 4.88 12.34 -12.21
C ARG A 373 4.29 13.69 -12.65
N ALA A 374 3.09 14.02 -12.20
CA ALA A 374 2.46 15.32 -12.48
C ALA A 374 3.24 16.50 -11.87
N LEU A 375 3.92 16.28 -10.76
CA LEU A 375 4.84 17.25 -10.15
C LEU A 375 6.15 17.41 -10.93
N GLY A 376 6.43 16.56 -11.93
CA GLY A 376 7.67 16.58 -12.72
C GLY A 376 8.86 15.90 -12.06
N ILE A 377 8.62 15.07 -11.03
CA ILE A 377 9.67 14.27 -10.39
C ILE A 377 10.14 13.20 -11.38
N LYS A 378 11.47 13.05 -11.52
CA LYS A 378 12.07 12.06 -12.43
C LYS A 378 11.57 10.65 -12.15
N ASP A 379 11.26 9.90 -13.22
CA ASP A 379 10.69 8.55 -13.11
C ASP A 379 11.62 7.57 -12.38
N GLU A 380 12.92 7.79 -12.41
CA GLU A 380 13.93 7.03 -11.67
C GLU A 380 13.71 7.06 -10.14
N LEU A 381 13.18 8.16 -9.60
CA LEU A 381 12.82 8.29 -8.18
C LEU A 381 11.41 7.74 -7.91
N ILE A 382 10.47 7.94 -8.85
CA ILE A 382 9.08 7.51 -8.73
C ILE A 382 8.94 5.98 -8.83
N SER A 383 9.71 5.36 -9.74
CA SER A 383 9.66 3.92 -10.01
C SER A 383 10.60 3.07 -9.15
N ARG A 384 11.25 3.67 -8.16
CA ARG A 384 12.13 2.92 -7.24
C ARG A 384 11.36 1.79 -6.57
N HIS A 385 12.03 0.63 -6.50
CA HIS A 385 11.51 -0.49 -5.71
C HIS A 385 11.35 -0.08 -4.24
N PRO A 386 10.34 -0.60 -3.53
CA PRO A 386 10.26 -0.42 -2.08
C PRO A 386 11.59 -0.79 -1.42
N PHE A 387 12.03 0.05 -0.49
CA PHE A 387 13.21 -0.20 0.31
C PHE A 387 12.81 -0.02 1.78
N PRO A 388 13.10 -1.00 2.64
CA PRO A 388 12.64 -0.97 4.02
C PRO A 388 13.35 0.13 4.81
N GLY A 389 12.65 0.70 5.82
CA GLY A 389 13.23 1.74 6.69
C GLY A 389 14.56 1.34 7.35
N PRO A 390 14.72 0.09 7.84
CA PRO A 390 16.00 -0.41 8.37
C PRO A 390 17.10 -0.60 7.31
N GLY A 391 16.82 -0.36 6.05
CA GLY A 391 17.80 -0.46 4.96
C GLY A 391 18.39 -1.87 4.81
N LEU A 392 19.68 -1.92 4.50
CA LEU A 392 20.44 -3.18 4.38
C LEU A 392 20.64 -3.89 5.73
N GLY A 393 20.34 -3.25 6.86
CA GLY A 393 20.51 -3.85 8.19
C GLY A 393 19.71 -5.13 8.40
N ILE A 394 18.52 -5.24 7.79
CA ILE A 394 17.69 -6.46 7.80
C ILE A 394 17.93 -7.40 6.61
N ARG A 395 18.96 -7.11 5.81
CA ARG A 395 19.42 -7.96 4.71
C ARG A 395 20.80 -8.56 4.97
N VAL A 396 21.43 -8.18 6.09
CA VAL A 396 22.56 -8.90 6.70
C VAL A 396 21.97 -9.78 7.80
N LEU A 397 21.82 -11.08 7.55
CA LEU A 397 21.31 -11.99 8.57
C LEU A 397 22.32 -12.17 9.69
N GLY A 398 21.85 -12.07 10.94
CA GLY A 398 22.71 -12.04 12.13
C GLY A 398 23.33 -10.67 12.37
N GLU A 399 24.51 -10.61 12.96
CA GLU A 399 25.20 -9.36 13.32
C GLU A 399 25.57 -8.52 12.08
N VAL A 400 25.27 -7.23 12.13
CA VAL A 400 25.60 -6.24 11.10
C VAL A 400 27.00 -5.69 11.38
N THR A 401 27.91 -5.83 10.43
CA THR A 401 29.26 -5.25 10.51
C THR A 401 29.57 -4.46 9.24
N GLN A 402 30.50 -3.52 9.34
CA GLN A 402 30.93 -2.72 8.18
C GLN A 402 31.43 -3.61 7.02
N GLU A 403 32.19 -4.67 7.31
CA GLU A 403 32.65 -5.62 6.30
C GLU A 403 31.50 -6.28 5.55
N LYS A 404 30.52 -6.80 6.30
CA LYS A 404 29.35 -7.47 5.71
C LYS A 404 28.49 -6.50 4.90
N LEU A 405 28.34 -5.26 5.36
CA LEU A 405 27.62 -4.22 4.62
C LEU A 405 28.31 -3.86 3.30
N LEU A 406 29.64 -3.76 3.29
CA LEU A 406 30.39 -3.50 2.05
C LEU A 406 30.16 -4.63 1.03
N ILE A 407 30.27 -5.90 1.46
CA ILE A 407 29.97 -7.06 0.62
C ILE A 407 28.55 -6.98 0.06
N LEU A 408 27.58 -6.71 0.92
CA LEU A 408 26.18 -6.66 0.52
C LEU A 408 25.88 -5.49 -0.42
N LYS A 409 26.43 -4.29 -0.17
CA LYS A 409 26.28 -3.10 -1.03
C LYS A 409 26.79 -3.37 -2.45
N GLU A 410 27.95 -4.00 -2.59
CA GLU A 410 28.50 -4.34 -3.90
C GLU A 410 27.66 -5.38 -4.63
N ALA A 411 27.23 -6.45 -3.94
CA ALA A 411 26.38 -7.47 -4.54
C ALA A 411 25.00 -6.93 -4.95
N ASP A 412 24.39 -6.09 -4.10
CA ASP A 412 23.10 -5.44 -4.38
C ASP A 412 23.20 -4.50 -5.59
N ALA A 413 24.27 -3.72 -5.69
CA ALA A 413 24.51 -2.84 -6.84
C ALA A 413 24.60 -3.62 -8.16
N ILE A 414 25.27 -4.77 -8.18
CA ILE A 414 25.38 -5.63 -9.36
C ILE A 414 23.99 -6.19 -9.74
N PHE A 415 23.22 -6.66 -8.78
CA PHE A 415 21.89 -7.24 -9.05
C PHE A 415 20.93 -6.18 -9.57
N ILE A 416 20.82 -5.02 -8.91
CA ILE A 416 19.92 -3.93 -9.29
C ILE A 416 20.31 -3.36 -10.66
N GLN A 417 21.61 -3.14 -10.91
CA GLN A 417 22.07 -2.66 -12.21
C GLN A 417 21.82 -3.69 -13.31
N GLY A 418 22.05 -4.97 -13.02
CA GLY A 418 21.74 -6.04 -13.96
C GLY A 418 20.25 -6.06 -14.35
N LEU A 419 19.32 -5.89 -13.41
CA LEU A 419 17.88 -5.79 -13.70
C LEU A 419 17.56 -4.59 -14.60
N ARG A 420 18.22 -3.45 -14.41
CA ARG A 420 18.04 -2.25 -15.24
C ARG A 420 18.55 -2.47 -16.65
N ASP A 421 19.78 -2.96 -16.79
CA ASP A 421 20.43 -3.20 -18.07
C ASP A 421 19.69 -4.23 -18.94
N SER A 422 19.01 -5.18 -18.30
CA SER A 422 18.21 -6.22 -18.97
C SER A 422 16.75 -5.84 -19.18
N GLY A 423 16.31 -4.62 -18.80
CA GLY A 423 14.92 -4.18 -18.92
C GLY A 423 13.94 -4.92 -17.99
N LEU A 424 14.45 -5.64 -16.99
CA LEU A 424 13.64 -6.43 -16.04
C LEU A 424 13.22 -5.63 -14.82
N TYR A 425 13.83 -4.48 -14.54
CA TYR A 425 13.63 -3.70 -13.32
C TYR A 425 12.14 -3.36 -13.08
N ASN A 426 11.43 -2.89 -14.09
CA ASN A 426 10.03 -2.50 -13.98
C ASN A 426 9.05 -3.70 -13.94
N GLN A 427 9.52 -4.92 -14.21
CA GLN A 427 8.72 -6.14 -14.09
C GLN A 427 8.75 -6.72 -12.66
N VAL A 428 9.68 -6.23 -11.83
CA VAL A 428 9.88 -6.64 -10.45
C VAL A 428 9.31 -5.57 -9.54
N TRP A 429 8.45 -5.96 -8.59
CA TRP A 429 7.91 -5.03 -7.60
C TRP A 429 8.97 -4.66 -6.55
N GLN A 430 9.74 -5.67 -6.07
CA GLN A 430 10.88 -5.47 -5.16
C GLN A 430 11.95 -6.50 -5.46
N ALA A 431 13.20 -6.03 -5.56
CA ALA A 431 14.41 -6.85 -5.62
C ALA A 431 15.26 -6.62 -4.37
N ALA A 432 15.79 -7.69 -3.82
CA ALA A 432 16.64 -7.69 -2.64
C ALA A 432 17.81 -8.63 -2.82
N THR A 433 18.94 -8.23 -2.23
CA THR A 433 20.13 -9.06 -2.05
C THR A 433 20.33 -9.27 -0.57
N ILE A 434 20.51 -10.49 -0.12
CA ILE A 434 20.62 -10.88 1.29
C ILE A 434 21.97 -11.57 1.53
N LEU A 435 22.70 -11.13 2.55
CA LEU A 435 23.93 -11.79 3.01
C LEU A 435 23.57 -12.83 4.06
N LEU A 436 23.79 -14.11 3.70
CA LEU A 436 23.53 -15.23 4.61
C LEU A 436 24.68 -15.40 5.62
N PRO A 437 24.38 -15.79 6.88
CA PRO A 437 25.40 -15.94 7.94
C PRO A 437 26.19 -17.24 7.82
N ILE A 438 26.22 -17.83 6.64
CA ILE A 438 26.91 -19.09 6.36
C ILE A 438 28.04 -18.87 5.35
N LYS A 439 29.16 -19.53 5.59
CA LYS A 439 30.26 -19.63 4.64
C LYS A 439 30.26 -21.00 4.01
N SER A 440 30.46 -21.04 2.71
CA SER A 440 30.51 -22.28 1.94
C SER A 440 31.91 -22.51 1.38
N VAL A 441 32.25 -23.79 1.15
CA VAL A 441 33.49 -24.16 0.46
C VAL A 441 33.36 -23.83 -1.02
N GLY A 442 34.31 -23.14 -1.59
CA GLY A 442 34.48 -22.89 -3.01
C GLY A 442 35.87 -23.27 -3.47
N VAL A 443 36.06 -23.24 -4.78
CA VAL A 443 37.39 -23.38 -5.42
C VAL A 443 37.54 -22.18 -6.36
N MET A 444 38.56 -21.34 -6.08
CA MET A 444 38.86 -20.16 -6.89
C MET A 444 40.37 -20.21 -7.25
N GLY A 445 40.65 -20.31 -8.54
CA GLY A 445 41.95 -20.75 -8.97
C GLY A 445 42.22 -22.17 -8.43
N ASP A 446 43.38 -22.57 -8.10
CA ASP A 446 43.67 -23.90 -7.56
C ASP A 446 43.55 -23.99 -6.03
N GLU A 447 42.94 -22.97 -5.38
CA GLU A 447 42.81 -22.89 -3.93
C GLU A 447 41.36 -23.06 -3.44
N ARG A 448 41.22 -23.69 -2.27
CA ARG A 448 39.95 -23.73 -1.55
C ARG A 448 39.65 -22.40 -0.89
N THR A 449 38.45 -21.88 -1.12
CA THR A 449 37.95 -20.69 -0.44
C THR A 449 36.83 -21.06 0.55
N TYR A 450 36.65 -20.24 1.58
CA TYR A 450 35.61 -20.38 2.56
C TYR A 450 34.95 -19.02 2.78
N GLU A 451 33.92 -18.73 1.97
CA GLU A 451 33.35 -17.39 1.84
C GLU A 451 31.84 -17.40 1.95
N TYR A 452 31.24 -16.21 2.07
CA TYR A 452 29.80 -16.04 2.26
C TYR A 452 28.96 -16.47 1.06
N THR A 453 27.70 -16.75 1.34
CA THR A 453 26.66 -17.00 0.36
C THR A 453 25.73 -15.80 0.28
N ILE A 454 25.43 -15.35 -0.93
CA ILE A 454 24.42 -14.33 -1.24
C ILE A 454 23.13 -14.99 -1.72
N ALA A 455 22.00 -14.57 -1.14
CA ALA A 455 20.69 -14.90 -1.69
C ALA A 455 20.14 -13.70 -2.47
N LEU A 456 19.66 -13.96 -3.68
CA LEU A 456 18.89 -13.01 -4.50
C LEU A 456 17.41 -13.29 -4.33
N ARG A 457 16.62 -12.25 -4.21
CA ARG A 457 15.16 -12.32 -4.14
C ARG A 457 14.55 -11.27 -5.04
N ALA A 458 13.62 -11.65 -5.90
CA ALA A 458 12.79 -10.75 -6.69
C ALA A 458 11.35 -11.21 -6.62
N VAL A 459 10.44 -10.29 -6.31
CA VAL A 459 9.02 -10.59 -6.16
C VAL A 459 8.14 -9.67 -6.99
N THR A 460 7.00 -10.20 -7.44
CA THR A 460 5.85 -9.44 -7.92
C THR A 460 4.84 -9.30 -6.80
N SER A 461 4.23 -8.14 -6.69
CA SER A 461 3.13 -7.88 -5.76
C SER A 461 2.30 -6.70 -6.25
N THR A 462 1.05 -6.60 -5.81
CA THR A 462 0.20 -5.44 -6.07
C THR A 462 0.17 -4.51 -4.86
N ASP A 463 0.18 -5.07 -3.67
CA ASP A 463 -0.08 -4.34 -2.41
C ASP A 463 0.91 -4.68 -1.28
N GLY A 464 1.83 -5.63 -1.50
CA GLY A 464 2.75 -6.13 -0.48
C GLY A 464 2.12 -7.11 0.52
N MET A 465 0.80 -7.35 0.44
CA MET A 465 0.12 -8.34 1.30
C MET A 465 0.40 -9.76 0.83
N THR A 466 0.29 -9.98 -0.47
CA THR A 466 0.68 -11.22 -1.14
C THR A 466 1.78 -10.92 -2.14
N ALA A 467 2.69 -11.87 -2.32
CA ALA A 467 3.75 -11.75 -3.31
C ALA A 467 4.13 -13.11 -3.88
N ASP A 468 4.47 -13.13 -5.13
CA ASP A 468 5.05 -14.31 -5.78
C ASP A 468 6.47 -14.00 -6.26
N TRP A 469 7.31 -15.04 -6.33
CA TRP A 469 8.67 -14.85 -6.81
C TRP A 469 8.67 -14.64 -8.33
N VAL A 470 9.62 -13.83 -8.82
CA VAL A 470 9.74 -13.54 -10.26
C VAL A 470 10.52 -14.64 -10.96
N HIS A 471 9.99 -15.17 -12.07
CA HIS A 471 10.69 -16.10 -12.95
C HIS A 471 11.72 -15.34 -13.79
N LEU A 472 12.84 -14.95 -13.18
CA LEU A 472 13.94 -14.31 -13.90
C LEU A 472 14.57 -15.29 -14.89
N PRO A 473 15.00 -14.85 -16.11
CA PRO A 473 15.67 -15.70 -17.08
C PRO A 473 16.92 -16.37 -16.49
N TYR A 474 17.14 -17.63 -16.80
CA TYR A 474 18.30 -18.38 -16.29
C TYR A 474 19.63 -17.75 -16.71
N GLU A 475 19.72 -17.22 -17.93
CA GLU A 475 20.91 -16.52 -18.45
C GLU A 475 21.20 -15.24 -17.64
N PHE A 476 20.14 -14.54 -17.23
CA PHE A 476 20.27 -13.38 -16.35
C PHE A 476 20.80 -13.78 -14.97
N LEU A 477 20.23 -14.81 -14.35
CA LEU A 477 20.67 -15.32 -13.06
C LEU A 477 22.11 -15.81 -13.11
N ALA A 478 22.49 -16.54 -14.18
CA ALA A 478 23.85 -17.01 -14.40
C ALA A 478 24.84 -15.85 -14.53
N LYS A 479 24.49 -14.81 -15.31
CA LYS A 479 25.32 -13.62 -15.49
C LYS A 479 25.52 -12.88 -14.16
N VAL A 480 24.43 -12.59 -13.43
CA VAL A 480 24.49 -11.88 -12.15
C VAL A 480 25.29 -12.68 -11.12
N SER A 481 25.07 -13.99 -11.03
CA SER A 481 25.86 -14.88 -10.15
C SER A 481 27.35 -14.81 -10.47
N ASN A 482 27.74 -14.92 -11.73
CA ASN A 482 29.14 -14.78 -12.14
C ASN A 482 29.71 -13.39 -11.83
N ASP A 483 28.96 -12.35 -12.11
CA ASP A 483 29.39 -10.97 -11.83
C ASP A 483 29.62 -10.74 -10.33
N ILE A 484 28.72 -11.24 -9.47
CA ILE A 484 28.85 -11.12 -8.01
C ILE A 484 30.10 -11.89 -7.53
N ILE A 485 30.23 -13.17 -7.90
CA ILE A 485 31.34 -14.02 -7.45
C ILE A 485 32.71 -13.45 -7.90
N ASN A 486 32.79 -12.90 -9.11
CA ASN A 486 34.04 -12.40 -9.66
C ASN A 486 34.41 -10.99 -9.17
N LYS A 487 33.42 -10.15 -8.82
CA LYS A 487 33.65 -8.74 -8.50
C LYS A 487 33.57 -8.44 -6.99
N VAL A 488 32.85 -9.28 -6.23
CA VAL A 488 32.63 -9.07 -4.78
C VAL A 488 33.50 -10.03 -3.98
N ARG A 489 34.56 -9.53 -3.38
CA ARG A 489 35.42 -10.33 -2.51
C ARG A 489 34.63 -10.81 -1.28
N GLY A 490 34.89 -12.05 -0.88
CA GLY A 490 34.20 -12.65 0.28
C GLY A 490 32.91 -13.40 -0.06
N VAL A 491 32.58 -13.56 -1.35
CA VAL A 491 31.42 -14.31 -1.85
C VAL A 491 31.86 -15.36 -2.85
N ASN A 492 31.51 -16.61 -2.61
CA ASN A 492 31.76 -17.73 -3.54
C ASN A 492 30.51 -18.49 -3.96
N ARG A 493 29.33 -18.06 -3.52
CA ARG A 493 28.04 -18.71 -3.85
C ARG A 493 26.89 -17.73 -3.93
N VAL A 494 26.04 -17.91 -4.93
CA VAL A 494 24.80 -17.17 -5.10
C VAL A 494 23.64 -18.17 -5.21
N VAL A 495 22.54 -17.91 -4.51
CA VAL A 495 21.29 -18.68 -4.56
C VAL A 495 20.13 -17.74 -4.89
N TYR A 496 19.02 -18.30 -5.41
CA TYR A 496 17.81 -17.52 -5.71
C TYR A 496 16.63 -18.05 -4.88
N ASP A 497 15.95 -17.15 -4.15
CA ASP A 497 14.79 -17.49 -3.32
C ASP A 497 13.51 -17.54 -4.16
N ILE A 498 12.89 -18.73 -4.20
CA ILE A 498 11.67 -19.04 -4.97
C ILE A 498 10.43 -19.18 -4.08
N SER A 499 10.41 -18.54 -2.92
CA SER A 499 9.31 -18.65 -1.96
C SER A 499 8.26 -17.56 -2.19
N SER A 500 6.97 -17.95 -2.19
CA SER A 500 5.83 -17.03 -2.27
C SER A 500 5.45 -16.49 -0.87
N LYS A 501 4.80 -15.36 -0.81
CA LYS A 501 4.17 -14.83 0.41
C LYS A 501 2.63 -14.91 0.30
N PRO A 502 1.93 -15.62 1.19
CA PRO A 502 2.46 -16.53 2.21
C PRO A 502 3.07 -17.82 1.61
N PRO A 503 3.82 -18.67 2.37
CA PRO A 503 4.10 -18.55 3.79
C PRO A 503 5.33 -17.67 4.13
N ALA A 504 6.21 -17.42 3.17
CA ALA A 504 7.36 -16.54 3.40
C ALA A 504 6.95 -15.07 3.52
N THR A 505 7.88 -14.22 3.96
CA THR A 505 7.78 -12.76 3.92
C THR A 505 8.51 -12.22 2.69
N ILE A 506 8.36 -10.93 2.37
CA ILE A 506 9.11 -10.31 1.27
C ILE A 506 10.57 -10.11 1.69
N GLU A 507 10.81 -9.46 2.83
CA GLU A 507 12.14 -9.39 3.45
C GLU A 507 12.39 -10.65 4.30
N TRP A 508 13.64 -11.01 4.53
CA TRP A 508 14.02 -12.20 5.30
C TRP A 508 14.07 -11.94 6.81
N GLU A 509 14.32 -10.70 7.24
CA GLU A 509 14.25 -10.24 8.63
C GLU A 509 13.23 -9.10 8.84
#